data_2a379a399e117e4a49c0c3d46ee2548c
#
_entry.id   2a379a399e117e4a49c0c3d46ee2548c
#
_cell.length_a   1.000
_cell.length_b   1.000
_cell.length_c   1.000
_cell.angle_alpha   90.00
_cell.angle_beta   90.00
_cell.angle_gamma   90.00
#
_symmetry.space_group_name_H-M   'P 1'
#
loop_
_entity.id
_entity.type
_entity.pdbx_description
1 polymer ?
#
loop_
_entity_poly.entity_id
_entity_poly.type
_entity_poly.pdbx_seq_one_letter_code
_entity_poly.pdbx_strand_id
1 'polypeptide(L)'
;KFIMVRGLMDRYNTTWLNDAAAPSSEIDKKAFSFDVIPSGAIDRLLVFKTPSADLPGDFAGGMVKVYTSSIPEKNGMTFGMQTSYRQNSTGTTINYNERSSTDFLGYDNGQRAIPAGTPAFLDKSNSNALESTKRFRNNWVLNQGTLGLDQRINFSVARVWKMKKMKVGTIGSVSYTKTGTNFSIL
;
A
#
# COMPACT_ATOMS: atom_id res chain seq x y z
N LYS A 1 -4.39 1.83 -4.33
CA LYS A 1 -5.62 2.12 -5.09
C LYS A 1 -6.05 3.56 -4.88
N PHE A 2 -6.39 4.26 -5.95
CA PHE A 2 -6.82 5.67 -5.91
C PHE A 2 -8.32 5.76 -6.18
N ILE A 3 -8.95 6.77 -5.62
CA ILE A 3 -10.36 7.08 -5.90
C ILE A 3 -10.39 8.17 -6.97
N MET A 4 -11.13 7.91 -8.03
CA MET A 4 -11.44 8.87 -9.07
C MET A 4 -12.88 9.32 -8.93
N VAL A 5 -13.11 10.62 -8.87
CA VAL A 5 -14.44 11.22 -8.76
C VAL A 5 -14.76 11.95 -10.06
N ARG A 6 -15.94 11.72 -10.63
CA ARG A 6 -16.40 12.31 -11.91
C ARG A 6 -15.49 12.02 -13.11
N GLY A 7 -14.75 10.89 -13.09
CA GLY A 7 -13.80 10.54 -14.14
C GLY A 7 -12.52 11.40 -14.19
N LEU A 8 -12.35 12.33 -13.24
CA LEU A 8 -11.14 13.13 -13.15
C LEU A 8 -10.02 12.35 -12.46
N MET A 9 -8.79 12.57 -12.90
CA MET A 9 -7.61 11.92 -12.36
C MET A 9 -7.46 12.18 -10.86
N ASP A 10 -6.77 11.28 -10.19
CA ASP A 10 -6.51 11.30 -8.77
C ASP A 10 -5.97 12.65 -8.23
N ARG A 11 -5.11 13.33 -8.99
CA ARG A 11 -4.55 14.66 -8.64
C ARG A 11 -5.58 15.77 -8.44
N TYR A 12 -6.78 15.61 -9.01
CA TYR A 12 -7.88 16.58 -8.89
C TYR A 12 -8.80 16.28 -7.71
N ASN A 13 -8.52 15.22 -6.97
CA ASN A 13 -9.27 14.81 -5.80
C ASN A 13 -8.46 15.12 -4.54
N THR A 14 -9.16 15.57 -3.50
CA THR A 14 -8.54 15.82 -2.19
C THR A 14 -9.03 14.79 -1.20
N THR A 15 -8.14 14.29 -0.36
CA THR A 15 -8.49 13.33 0.69
C THR A 15 -8.20 13.92 2.06
N TRP A 16 -9.15 13.78 2.96
CA TRP A 16 -9.00 14.11 4.37
C TRP A 16 -9.17 12.88 5.23
N LEU A 17 -8.34 12.77 6.24
CA LEU A 17 -8.38 11.71 7.23
C LEU A 17 -8.70 12.32 8.59
N ASN A 18 -9.85 11.95 9.19
CA ASN A 18 -10.33 12.50 10.47
C ASN A 18 -10.29 14.04 10.49
N ASP A 19 -10.83 14.66 9.44
CA ASP A 19 -10.89 16.12 9.24
C ASP A 19 -9.53 16.84 9.09
N ALA A 20 -8.45 16.10 8.92
CA ALA A 20 -7.14 16.63 8.54
C ALA A 20 -6.80 16.27 7.10
N ALA A 21 -6.14 17.17 6.38
CA ALA A 21 -5.69 16.91 5.02
C ALA A 21 -4.69 15.73 4.99
N ALA A 22 -4.99 14.69 4.25
CA ALA A 22 -4.07 13.57 4.10
C ALA A 22 -2.93 13.95 3.15
N PRO A 23 -1.66 13.69 3.53
CA PRO A 23 -0.53 13.93 2.64
C PRO A 23 -0.60 13.00 1.42
N SER A 24 0.07 13.38 0.34
CA SER A 24 0.25 12.47 -0.78
C SER A 24 1.02 11.24 -0.37
N SER A 25 0.56 10.06 -0.76
CA SER A 25 1.30 8.80 -0.61
C SER A 25 2.25 8.53 -1.79
N GLU A 26 2.21 9.38 -2.80
CA GLU A 26 3.01 9.26 -4.01
C GLU A 26 4.03 10.39 -4.10
N ILE A 27 5.22 10.09 -4.61
CA ILE A 27 6.33 11.04 -4.70
C ILE A 27 6.09 12.03 -5.85
N ASP A 28 5.57 11.54 -6.98
CA ASP A 28 5.51 12.29 -8.24
C ASP A 28 4.17 12.98 -8.51
N LYS A 29 3.17 12.76 -7.66
CA LYS A 29 1.82 13.30 -7.88
C LYS A 29 1.05 13.52 -6.59
N LYS A 30 0.12 14.48 -6.62
CA LYS A 30 -0.83 14.69 -5.52
C LYS A 30 -1.90 13.60 -5.57
N ALA A 31 -1.68 12.51 -4.85
CA ALA A 31 -2.63 11.40 -4.79
C ALA A 31 -2.50 10.64 -3.45
N PHE A 32 -3.63 10.23 -2.88
CA PHE A 32 -3.67 9.42 -1.67
C PHE A 32 -4.07 7.99 -2.00
N SER A 33 -3.21 7.03 -1.67
CA SER A 33 -3.50 5.61 -1.84
C SER A 33 -4.27 5.06 -0.64
N PHE A 34 -5.50 4.60 -0.88
CA PHE A 34 -6.34 4.00 0.15
C PHE A 34 -5.86 2.63 0.62
N ASP A 35 -4.85 2.08 -0.02
CA ASP A 35 -4.20 0.83 0.44
C ASP A 35 -3.40 1.02 1.73
N VAL A 36 -3.08 2.27 2.10
CA VAL A 36 -2.40 2.61 3.35
C VAL A 36 -3.30 2.40 4.57
N ILE A 37 -4.62 2.53 4.40
CA ILE A 37 -5.58 2.39 5.50
C ILE A 37 -6.22 1.01 5.43
N PRO A 38 -6.01 0.14 6.43
CA PRO A 38 -6.71 -1.14 6.51
C PRO A 38 -8.23 -0.93 6.56
N SER A 39 -8.97 -1.68 5.74
CA SER A 39 -10.43 -1.55 5.65
C SER A 39 -11.14 -1.75 7.00
N GLY A 40 -10.58 -2.59 7.88
CA GLY A 40 -11.11 -2.80 9.23
C GLY A 40 -10.94 -1.61 10.19
N ALA A 41 -10.15 -0.61 9.81
CA ALA A 41 -9.98 0.61 10.60
C ALA A 41 -10.90 1.76 10.13
N ILE A 42 -11.58 1.60 8.99
CA ILE A 42 -12.47 2.61 8.42
C ILE A 42 -13.87 2.43 8.99
N ASP A 43 -14.41 3.51 9.59
CA ASP A 43 -15.82 3.59 10.01
C ASP A 43 -16.71 4.00 8.84
N ARG A 44 -16.38 5.14 8.23
CA ARG A 44 -17.15 5.69 7.12
C ARG A 44 -16.28 6.46 6.14
N LEU A 45 -16.78 6.56 4.93
CA LEU A 45 -16.19 7.31 3.84
C LEU A 45 -17.26 8.21 3.24
N LEU A 46 -17.00 9.52 3.22
CA LEU A 46 -17.89 10.51 2.63
C LEU A 46 -17.24 11.09 1.37
N VAL A 47 -18.02 11.17 0.30
CA VAL A 47 -17.56 11.74 -0.97
C VAL A 47 -18.36 12.99 -1.28
N PHE A 48 -17.68 14.12 -1.24
CA PHE A 48 -18.24 15.42 -1.60
C PHE A 48 -17.90 15.71 -3.07
N LYS A 49 -18.92 15.87 -3.87
CA LYS A 49 -18.79 16.17 -5.30
C LYS A 49 -18.95 17.67 -5.61
N THR A 50 -19.52 18.40 -4.70
CA THR A 50 -19.79 19.83 -4.85
C THR A 50 -19.09 20.58 -3.71
N PRO A 51 -18.37 21.66 -3.98
CA PRO A 51 -17.78 22.48 -2.94
C PRO A 51 -18.87 23.12 -2.06
N SER A 52 -18.59 23.21 -0.78
CA SER A 52 -19.38 23.96 0.21
C SER A 52 -18.43 24.84 1.04
N ALA A 53 -18.94 25.79 1.76
CA ALA A 53 -18.13 26.79 2.47
C ALA A 53 -17.21 26.20 3.55
N ASP A 54 -17.53 25.01 4.06
CA ASP A 54 -16.75 24.25 5.05
C ASP A 54 -15.66 23.34 4.45
N LEU A 55 -15.56 23.30 3.11
CA LEU A 55 -14.60 22.48 2.40
C LEU A 55 -13.52 23.35 1.74
N PRO A 56 -12.29 22.85 1.63
CA PRO A 56 -11.25 23.54 0.88
C PRO A 56 -11.63 23.70 -0.59
N GLY A 57 -11.25 24.80 -1.21
CA GLY A 57 -11.54 25.07 -2.62
C GLY A 57 -10.58 24.42 -3.62
N ASP A 58 -9.67 23.57 -3.17
CA ASP A 58 -8.56 23.04 -3.96
C ASP A 58 -8.86 21.72 -4.69
N PHE A 59 -10.12 21.34 -4.82
CA PHE A 59 -10.52 20.15 -5.56
C PHE A 59 -11.44 20.49 -6.75
N ALA A 60 -11.21 19.84 -7.89
CA ALA A 60 -12.07 19.95 -9.07
C ALA A 60 -12.91 18.68 -9.28
N GLY A 61 -12.39 17.51 -8.92
CA GLY A 61 -13.09 16.24 -9.04
C GLY A 61 -14.05 15.98 -7.89
N GLY A 62 -13.50 15.88 -6.71
CA GLY A 62 -14.22 15.65 -5.48
C GLY A 62 -13.30 15.57 -4.27
N MET A 63 -13.92 15.67 -3.11
CA MET A 63 -13.25 15.49 -1.84
C MET A 63 -13.72 14.23 -1.15
N VAL A 64 -12.79 13.45 -0.65
CA VAL A 64 -13.06 12.21 0.09
C VAL A 64 -12.66 12.41 1.53
N LYS A 65 -13.63 12.37 2.45
CA LYS A 65 -13.35 12.33 3.87
C LYS A 65 -13.41 10.89 4.37
N VAL A 66 -12.33 10.44 4.96
CA VAL A 66 -12.22 9.12 5.58
C VAL A 66 -12.25 9.30 7.09
N TYR A 67 -13.15 8.63 7.75
CA TYR A 67 -13.22 8.58 9.20
C TYR A 67 -12.82 7.19 9.66
N THR A 68 -11.84 7.14 10.54
CA THR A 68 -11.44 5.89 11.19
C THR A 68 -12.39 5.57 12.33
N SER A 69 -12.51 4.28 12.63
CA SER A 69 -13.32 3.80 13.73
C SER A 69 -12.91 4.48 15.04
N SER A 70 -13.89 5.04 15.72
CA SER A 70 -13.74 5.62 17.05
C SER A 70 -13.63 4.51 18.11
N ILE A 71 -13.86 4.85 19.39
CA ILE A 71 -13.84 3.86 20.48
C ILE A 71 -14.87 2.76 20.19
N PRO A 72 -14.46 1.48 20.10
CA PRO A 72 -15.37 0.41 19.81
C PRO A 72 -16.40 0.25 20.93
N GLU A 73 -17.62 -0.10 20.59
CA GLU A 73 -18.68 -0.30 21.58
C GLU A 73 -18.54 -1.63 22.30
N LYS A 74 -18.05 -2.64 21.60
CA LYS A 74 -17.93 -4.03 22.06
C LYS A 74 -16.57 -4.62 21.72
N ASN A 75 -16.14 -5.59 22.49
CA ASN A 75 -15.00 -6.42 22.14
C ASN A 75 -15.36 -7.29 20.93
N GLY A 76 -14.46 -7.35 19.98
CA GLY A 76 -14.66 -8.13 18.77
C GLY A 76 -13.35 -8.53 18.12
N MET A 77 -13.40 -9.58 17.33
CA MET A 77 -12.31 -10.03 16.49
C MET A 77 -12.92 -10.46 15.15
N THR A 78 -12.33 -10.01 14.08
CA THR A 78 -12.77 -10.36 12.72
C THR A 78 -11.60 -10.93 11.95
N PHE A 79 -11.82 -12.08 11.34
CA PHE A 79 -10.90 -12.68 10.40
C PHE A 79 -11.60 -12.85 9.05
N GLY A 80 -10.97 -12.42 7.99
CA GLY A 80 -11.48 -12.58 6.62
C GLY A 80 -10.38 -13.10 5.71
N MET A 81 -10.72 -14.08 4.89
CA MET A 81 -9.86 -14.60 3.82
C MET A 81 -10.63 -14.58 2.51
N GLN A 82 -10.01 -14.06 1.47
CA GLN A 82 -10.56 -14.00 0.13
C GLN A 82 -9.52 -14.50 -0.87
N THR A 83 -9.94 -15.34 -1.78
CA THR A 83 -9.16 -15.74 -2.95
C THR A 83 -9.92 -15.34 -4.22
N SER A 84 -9.19 -14.95 -5.26
CA SER A 84 -9.79 -14.54 -6.52
C SER A 84 -9.02 -15.10 -7.70
N TYR A 85 -9.74 -15.57 -8.68
CA TYR A 85 -9.21 -15.95 -9.98
C TYR A 85 -9.23 -14.74 -10.92
N ARG A 86 -8.14 -14.51 -11.62
CA ARG A 86 -8.03 -13.46 -12.62
C ARG A 86 -7.83 -14.06 -14.00
N GLN A 87 -8.81 -13.88 -14.86
CA GLN A 87 -8.74 -14.31 -16.24
C GLN A 87 -7.49 -13.70 -16.92
N ASN A 88 -6.81 -14.46 -17.77
CA ASN A 88 -5.59 -14.09 -18.50
C ASN A 88 -4.36 -13.79 -17.60
N SER A 89 -4.43 -14.05 -16.30
CA SER A 89 -3.30 -13.89 -15.36
C SER A 89 -3.09 -15.14 -14.53
N THR A 90 -4.10 -15.59 -13.80
CA THR A 90 -3.99 -16.79 -12.96
C THR A 90 -3.70 -18.03 -13.81
N GLY A 91 -2.67 -18.79 -13.44
CA GLY A 91 -2.22 -19.98 -14.18
C GLY A 91 -1.26 -19.68 -15.34
N THR A 92 -0.99 -18.40 -15.64
CA THR A 92 -0.04 -18.08 -16.71
C THR A 92 1.41 -18.20 -16.22
N THR A 93 2.30 -18.65 -17.11
CA THR A 93 3.74 -18.64 -16.84
C THR A 93 4.30 -17.26 -17.02
N ILE A 94 5.04 -16.79 -16.03
CA ILE A 94 5.74 -15.52 -16.05
C ILE A 94 7.24 -15.70 -15.84
N ASN A 95 8.02 -14.82 -16.42
CA ASN A 95 9.43 -14.70 -16.13
C ASN A 95 9.65 -13.71 -15.00
N TYR A 96 10.52 -14.02 -14.07
CA TYR A 96 10.88 -13.16 -12.97
C TYR A 96 12.36 -13.29 -12.61
N ASN A 97 12.91 -12.23 -12.04
CA ASN A 97 14.27 -12.25 -11.52
C ASN A 97 14.33 -13.03 -10.19
N GLU A 98 15.53 -13.36 -9.75
CA GLU A 98 15.76 -13.99 -8.46
C GLU A 98 15.02 -13.25 -7.33
N ARG A 99 14.27 -14.00 -6.53
CA ARG A 99 13.46 -13.49 -5.42
C ARG A 99 14.10 -13.85 -4.09
N SER A 100 13.98 -12.93 -3.14
CA SER A 100 14.26 -13.22 -1.75
C SER A 100 13.23 -14.20 -1.16
N SER A 101 13.64 -15.02 -0.21
CA SER A 101 12.74 -15.94 0.49
C SER A 101 11.62 -15.22 1.27
N THR A 102 11.76 -13.92 1.51
CA THR A 102 10.81 -13.08 2.26
C THR A 102 9.98 -12.14 1.39
N ASP A 103 10.20 -12.13 0.07
CA ASP A 103 9.46 -11.27 -0.87
C ASP A 103 7.93 -11.46 -0.78
N PHE A 104 7.45 -12.66 -0.43
CA PHE A 104 6.03 -12.90 -0.27
C PHE A 104 5.41 -12.13 0.91
N LEU A 105 6.21 -11.69 1.88
CA LEU A 105 5.80 -10.82 3.00
C LEU A 105 5.95 -9.33 2.69
N GLY A 106 6.50 -8.98 1.53
CA GLY A 106 6.69 -7.60 1.10
C GLY A 106 7.98 -6.94 1.59
N TYR A 107 8.93 -7.70 2.13
CA TYR A 107 10.25 -7.17 2.49
C TYR A 107 11.40 -8.07 2.00
N ASP A 108 12.55 -7.46 1.77
CA ASP A 108 13.77 -8.14 1.36
C ASP A 108 14.60 -8.57 2.58
N ASN A 109 15.15 -9.78 2.56
CA ASN A 109 16.03 -10.31 3.62
C ASN A 109 17.50 -9.89 3.47
N GLY A 110 17.78 -8.86 2.67
CA GLY A 110 19.13 -8.37 2.40
C GLY A 110 19.71 -8.87 1.08
N GLN A 111 18.98 -9.66 0.29
CA GLN A 111 19.45 -10.18 -1.00
C GLN A 111 19.72 -9.05 -2.00
N ARG A 112 18.95 -7.96 -1.94
CA ARG A 112 19.08 -6.75 -2.79
C ARG A 112 19.76 -5.59 -2.06
N ALA A 113 20.34 -5.82 -0.89
CA ALA A 113 21.04 -4.81 -0.15
C ALA A 113 22.24 -4.28 -0.95
N ILE A 114 22.52 -3.00 -0.78
CA ILE A 114 23.73 -2.37 -1.33
C ILE A 114 24.96 -3.06 -0.68
N PRO A 115 25.93 -3.53 -1.47
CA PRO A 115 27.10 -4.19 -0.94
C PRO A 115 27.86 -3.31 0.06
N ALA A 116 28.32 -3.93 1.14
CA ALA A 116 29.07 -3.23 2.18
C ALA A 116 30.32 -2.55 1.59
N GLY A 117 30.60 -1.32 2.03
CA GLY A 117 31.72 -0.51 1.54
C GLY A 117 31.47 0.19 0.20
N THR A 118 30.24 0.17 -0.31
CA THR A 118 29.85 1.02 -1.44
C THR A 118 29.81 2.48 -0.98
N PRO A 119 30.55 3.42 -1.60
CA PRO A 119 30.51 4.83 -1.22
C PRO A 119 29.14 5.45 -1.53
N ALA A 120 28.73 6.43 -0.71
CA ALA A 120 27.44 7.12 -0.89
C ALA A 120 27.33 7.84 -2.24
N PHE A 121 28.46 8.29 -2.79
CA PHE A 121 28.56 8.91 -4.11
C PHE A 121 29.62 8.21 -4.93
N LEU A 122 29.23 7.75 -6.10
CA LEU A 122 30.13 7.19 -7.11
C LEU A 122 30.54 8.33 -8.04
N ASP A 123 31.70 8.94 -7.79
CA ASP A 123 32.30 9.93 -8.67
C ASP A 123 33.39 9.27 -9.54
N LYS A 124 33.59 9.80 -10.72
CA LYS A 124 34.65 9.35 -11.67
C LYS A 124 36.05 9.47 -11.08
N SER A 125 36.26 10.40 -10.15
CA SER A 125 37.51 10.58 -9.42
C SER A 125 37.78 9.54 -8.32
N ASN A 126 36.76 8.74 -7.97
CA ASN A 126 36.87 7.74 -6.92
C ASN A 126 37.51 6.45 -7.50
N SER A 127 38.77 6.19 -7.13
CA SER A 127 39.51 5.00 -7.58
C SER A 127 38.79 3.67 -7.23
N ASN A 128 37.94 3.68 -6.23
CA ASN A 128 37.20 2.51 -5.77
C ASN A 128 35.83 2.35 -6.47
N ALA A 129 35.45 3.23 -7.37
CA ALA A 129 34.14 3.17 -8.05
C ALA A 129 33.98 1.88 -8.85
N LEU A 130 35.00 1.49 -9.62
CA LEU A 130 35.00 0.26 -10.40
C LEU A 130 34.94 -0.98 -9.52
N GLU A 131 35.68 -1.00 -8.41
CA GLU A 131 35.63 -2.10 -7.45
C GLU A 131 34.28 -2.22 -6.76
N SER A 132 33.68 -1.09 -6.42
CA SER A 132 32.34 -1.04 -5.84
C SER A 132 31.28 -1.58 -6.78
N THR A 133 31.35 -1.23 -8.08
CA THR A 133 30.40 -1.75 -9.09
C THR A 133 30.53 -3.26 -9.30
N LYS A 134 31.74 -3.83 -9.23
CA LYS A 134 31.96 -5.27 -9.34
C LYS A 134 31.35 -6.08 -8.20
N ARG A 135 31.08 -5.45 -7.05
CA ARG A 135 30.48 -6.12 -5.88
C ARG A 135 28.96 -6.30 -6.00
N PHE A 136 28.31 -5.56 -6.90
CA PHE A 136 26.88 -5.77 -7.16
C PHE A 136 26.64 -7.12 -7.81
N ARG A 137 25.57 -7.77 -7.40
CA ARG A 137 25.16 -9.03 -7.99
C ARG A 137 24.80 -8.83 -9.47
N ASN A 138 25.48 -9.55 -10.34
CA ASN A 138 25.26 -9.51 -11.77
C ASN A 138 24.54 -10.79 -12.20
N ASN A 139 23.31 -10.97 -11.73
CA ASN A 139 22.48 -12.12 -12.08
C ASN A 139 21.29 -11.66 -12.94
N TRP A 140 21.36 -11.93 -14.22
CA TRP A 140 20.34 -11.62 -15.22
C TRP A 140 19.53 -12.86 -15.64
N VAL A 141 19.71 -13.97 -14.93
CA VAL A 141 18.99 -15.22 -15.23
C VAL A 141 17.51 -15.03 -14.88
N LEU A 142 16.65 -15.23 -15.86
CA LEU A 142 15.21 -15.23 -15.67
C LEU A 142 14.75 -16.62 -15.21
N ASN A 143 14.09 -16.63 -14.09
CA ASN A 143 13.39 -17.81 -13.59
C ASN A 143 11.97 -17.83 -14.15
N GLN A 144 11.40 -19.00 -14.29
CA GLN A 144 10.00 -19.17 -14.69
C GLN A 144 9.15 -19.62 -13.50
N GLY A 145 7.93 -19.16 -13.45
CA GLY A 145 6.97 -19.58 -12.46
C GLY A 145 5.54 -19.28 -12.90
N THR A 146 4.60 -19.86 -12.20
CA THR A 146 3.18 -19.72 -12.51
C THR A 146 2.53 -18.73 -11.56
N LEU A 147 1.73 -17.80 -12.10
CA LEU A 147 0.91 -16.90 -11.29
C LEU A 147 -0.19 -17.68 -10.58
N GLY A 148 -0.18 -17.64 -9.25
CA GLY A 148 -1.23 -18.23 -8.43
C GLY A 148 -2.49 -17.36 -8.35
N LEU A 149 -3.44 -17.79 -7.55
CA LEU A 149 -4.63 -17.01 -7.20
C LEU A 149 -4.26 -15.73 -6.45
N ASP A 150 -5.02 -14.67 -6.68
CA ASP A 150 -4.97 -13.48 -5.82
C ASP A 150 -5.44 -13.85 -4.42
N GLN A 151 -4.76 -13.35 -3.41
CA GLN A 151 -5.05 -13.64 -2.00
C GLN A 151 -5.17 -12.34 -1.21
N ARG A 152 -6.18 -12.28 -0.35
CA ARG A 152 -6.33 -11.21 0.62
C ARG A 152 -6.69 -11.80 1.97
N ILE A 153 -5.94 -11.45 2.99
CA ILE A 153 -6.18 -11.84 4.37
C ILE A 153 -6.32 -10.57 5.19
N ASN A 154 -7.38 -10.47 5.97
CA ASN A 154 -7.63 -9.36 6.87
C ASN A 154 -7.86 -9.89 8.27
N PHE A 155 -7.24 -9.25 9.24
CA PHE A 155 -7.43 -9.53 10.65
C PHE A 155 -7.63 -8.21 11.40
N SER A 156 -8.68 -8.12 12.20
CA SER A 156 -8.91 -6.95 13.04
C SER A 156 -9.35 -7.36 14.44
N VAL A 157 -8.92 -6.58 15.41
CA VAL A 157 -9.24 -6.75 16.84
C VAL A 157 -9.73 -5.43 17.40
N ALA A 158 -10.84 -5.47 18.09
CA ALA A 158 -11.37 -4.36 18.86
C ALA A 158 -11.46 -4.74 20.34
N ARG A 159 -10.92 -3.91 21.22
CA ARG A 159 -10.96 -4.13 22.67
C ARG A 159 -11.42 -2.86 23.37
N VAL A 160 -12.27 -3.03 24.38
CA VAL A 160 -12.82 -1.98 25.22
C VAL A 160 -12.61 -2.32 26.67
N TRP A 161 -12.04 -1.38 27.40
CA TRP A 161 -11.93 -1.44 28.84
C TRP A 161 -12.78 -0.33 29.44
N LYS A 162 -13.70 -0.70 30.31
CA LYS A 162 -14.55 0.25 31.07
C LYS A 162 -13.96 0.39 32.47
N MET A 163 -13.49 1.57 32.79
CA MET A 163 -13.04 1.98 34.12
C MET A 163 -14.12 2.84 34.76
N LYS A 164 -14.06 3.02 36.11
CA LYS A 164 -15.10 3.75 36.87
C LYS A 164 -15.44 5.15 36.31
N LYS A 165 -14.45 5.83 35.72
CA LYS A 165 -14.62 7.22 35.21
C LYS A 165 -14.24 7.39 33.73
N MET A 166 -13.76 6.33 33.06
CA MET A 166 -13.29 6.45 31.67
C MET A 166 -13.53 5.16 30.90
N LYS A 167 -13.66 5.31 29.59
CA LYS A 167 -13.74 4.20 28.64
C LYS A 167 -12.52 4.28 27.70
N VAL A 168 -11.73 3.23 27.68
CA VAL A 168 -10.56 3.11 26.78
C VAL A 168 -10.86 2.06 25.74
N GLY A 169 -10.66 2.39 24.48
CA GLY A 169 -10.82 1.46 23.38
C GLY A 169 -9.56 1.39 22.54
N THR A 170 -9.26 0.21 22.02
CA THR A 170 -8.19 -0.03 21.04
C THR A 170 -8.77 -0.80 19.86
N ILE A 171 -8.37 -0.37 18.65
CA ILE A 171 -8.64 -1.08 17.41
C ILE A 171 -7.30 -1.33 16.73
N GLY A 172 -7.04 -2.58 16.38
CA GLY A 172 -5.90 -2.99 15.57
C GLY A 172 -6.37 -3.73 14.32
N SER A 173 -5.74 -3.46 13.18
CA SER A 173 -6.06 -4.14 11.93
C SER A 173 -4.79 -4.43 11.15
N VAL A 174 -4.70 -5.64 10.61
CA VAL A 174 -3.62 -6.07 9.72
C VAL A 174 -4.25 -6.64 8.46
N SER A 175 -3.74 -6.24 7.31
CA SER A 175 -4.15 -6.79 6.02
C SER A 175 -2.94 -7.23 5.22
N TYR A 176 -3.07 -8.39 4.58
CA TYR A 176 -2.11 -8.90 3.63
C TYR A 176 -2.82 -9.08 2.29
N THR A 177 -2.21 -8.57 1.22
CA THR A 177 -2.75 -8.72 -0.14
C THR A 177 -1.63 -9.13 -1.09
N LYS A 178 -1.85 -10.23 -1.80
CA LYS A 178 -0.98 -10.70 -2.87
C LYS A 178 -1.79 -10.79 -4.14
N THR A 179 -1.40 -10.02 -5.16
CA THR A 179 -2.05 -10.01 -6.47
C THR A 179 -1.03 -10.21 -7.57
N GLY A 180 -1.42 -10.93 -8.62
CA GLY A 180 -0.60 -11.12 -9.79
C GLY A 180 -1.35 -10.71 -11.06
N THR A 181 -0.71 -9.90 -11.90
CA THR A 181 -1.30 -9.47 -13.17
C THR A 181 -0.31 -9.69 -14.30
N ASN A 182 -0.77 -10.32 -15.36
CA ASN A 182 -0.02 -10.47 -16.59
C ASN A 182 -0.55 -9.50 -17.64
N PHE A 183 0.31 -8.66 -18.18
CA PHE A 183 -0.01 -7.75 -19.28
C PHE A 183 0.76 -8.17 -20.53
N SER A 184 0.06 -8.38 -21.62
CA SER A 184 0.68 -8.49 -22.94
C SER A 184 0.88 -7.07 -23.46
N ILE A 185 2.13 -6.69 -23.66
CA ILE A 185 2.48 -5.41 -24.33
C ILE A 185 2.65 -5.77 -25.81
N LEU A 186 1.76 -5.22 -26.62
CA LEU A 186 1.80 -5.28 -28.09
C LEU A 186 2.79 -4.26 -28.64
#